data_4d58f887e7a5921020b498d9d91cceeb
#
_entry.id   4d58f887e7a5921020b498d9d91cceeb
#
_cell.length_a   1.000
_cell.length_b   1.000
_cell.length_c   1.000
_cell.angle_alpha   90.00
_cell.angle_beta   90.00
_cell.angle_gamma   90.00
#
_symmetry.space_group_name_H-M   'P 1'
#
loop_
_entity.id
_entity.type
_entity.pdbx_description
1 polymer ?
#
loop_
_entity_poly.entity_id
_entity_poly.type
_entity_poly.pdbx_seq_one_letter_code
_entity_poly.pdbx_strand_id
1 'polypeptide(L)'
;GSRVEIGIGPFAWVALHNGTYRRSALEPFGDDLWRLFNRESEVLVRMRDAGGTFRFAPHARIRHLNPSKLAATAKLRFDAGRLTAANRWRDEGWGWPKRLFYAALGPLIPFVRYRKMRGELFGKRPDVTEAKHGPALLIGLVFDGAGQIAGFLAGPGGARDRLAVFEMDRMEHLNQRDRRAFSPVTG
;
A
#
# COMPACT_ATOMS: atom_id res chain seq x y z
N GLY A 1 10.32 -22.13 2.09
CA GLY A 1 9.30 -21.10 2.26
C GLY A 1 8.47 -21.40 3.49
N SER A 2 8.63 -20.59 4.55
CA SER A 2 7.81 -20.71 5.76
C SER A 2 6.34 -20.46 5.43
N ARG A 3 5.51 -21.45 5.65
CA ARG A 3 4.05 -21.30 5.65
C ARG A 3 3.68 -20.42 6.85
N VAL A 4 3.19 -19.24 6.59
CA VAL A 4 2.40 -18.52 7.60
C VAL A 4 1.02 -19.18 7.57
N GLU A 5 0.74 -20.04 8.52
CA GLU A 5 -0.62 -20.50 8.78
C GLU A 5 -1.41 -19.33 9.33
N ILE A 6 -2.11 -18.66 8.44
CA ILE A 6 -3.13 -17.70 8.85
C ILE A 6 -4.35 -18.54 9.17
N GLY A 7 -4.71 -18.60 10.47
CA GLY A 7 -5.85 -19.36 10.94
C GLY A 7 -7.11 -19.03 10.15
N ILE A 8 -7.95 -20.02 9.90
CA ILE A 8 -9.27 -19.90 9.28
C ILE A 8 -10.18 -19.26 10.33
N GLY A 9 -10.14 -17.93 10.42
CA GLY A 9 -11.02 -17.14 11.27
C GLY A 9 -11.70 -16.05 10.43
N PRO A 10 -12.71 -15.36 10.96
CA PRO A 10 -13.25 -14.19 10.31
C PRO A 10 -12.15 -13.15 10.21
N PHE A 11 -11.58 -12.99 9.02
CA PHE A 11 -10.55 -11.99 8.79
C PHE A 11 -11.14 -10.59 8.98
N ALA A 12 -10.55 -9.84 9.88
CA ALA A 12 -10.91 -8.45 10.08
C ALA A 12 -10.45 -7.58 8.88
N TRP A 13 -9.48 -8.08 8.10
CA TRP A 13 -8.90 -7.33 6.99
C TRP A 13 -8.31 -8.26 5.91
N VAL A 14 -8.59 -7.96 4.64
CA VAL A 14 -8.07 -8.69 3.46
C VAL A 14 -7.51 -7.67 2.48
N ALA A 15 -6.36 -7.94 1.89
CA ALA A 15 -5.79 -7.07 0.85
C ALA A 15 -6.61 -7.17 -0.45
N LEU A 16 -7.16 -6.05 -0.92
CA LEU A 16 -8.04 -6.00 -2.10
C LEU A 16 -7.36 -6.45 -3.39
N HIS A 17 -6.09 -6.14 -3.55
CA HIS A 17 -5.34 -6.47 -4.78
C HIS A 17 -5.12 -7.97 -5.02
N ASN A 18 -5.45 -8.83 -4.05
CA ASN A 18 -5.46 -10.30 -4.16
C ASN A 18 -6.84 -10.89 -3.85
N GLY A 19 -7.86 -10.06 -3.84
CA GLY A 19 -9.22 -10.47 -3.54
C GLY A 19 -10.01 -10.80 -4.80
N THR A 20 -10.82 -11.85 -4.74
CA THR A 20 -11.87 -12.14 -5.71
C THR A 20 -13.21 -11.97 -5.01
N TYR A 21 -14.12 -11.25 -5.63
CA TYR A 21 -15.42 -10.92 -5.04
C TYR A 21 -16.53 -11.55 -5.88
N ARG A 22 -17.56 -12.05 -5.22
CA ARG A 22 -18.79 -12.43 -5.93
C ARG A 22 -19.44 -11.15 -6.45
N ARG A 23 -19.91 -11.15 -7.69
CA ARG A 23 -20.59 -10.02 -8.30
C ARG A 23 -21.79 -9.56 -7.46
N SER A 24 -22.60 -10.50 -6.96
CA SER A 24 -23.73 -10.21 -6.08
C SER A 24 -23.37 -9.51 -4.78
N ALA A 25 -22.12 -9.63 -4.31
CA ALA A 25 -21.64 -8.90 -3.14
C ALA A 25 -21.21 -7.45 -3.46
N LEU A 26 -20.99 -7.15 -4.73
CA LEU A 26 -20.59 -5.82 -5.21
C LEU A 26 -21.79 -5.01 -5.75
N GLU A 27 -22.81 -5.68 -6.28
CA GLU A 27 -24.02 -5.06 -6.86
C GLU A 27 -24.71 -4.03 -5.93
N PRO A 28 -24.80 -4.26 -4.59
CA PRO A 28 -25.41 -3.28 -3.69
C PRO A 28 -24.70 -1.92 -3.64
N PHE A 29 -23.46 -1.84 -4.08
CA PHE A 29 -22.70 -0.58 -4.08
C PHE A 29 -22.94 0.28 -5.34
N GLY A 30 -23.52 -0.30 -6.39
CA GLY A 30 -23.88 0.42 -7.61
C GLY A 30 -22.76 1.30 -8.16
N ASP A 31 -23.09 2.54 -8.52
CA ASP A 31 -22.15 3.51 -9.09
C ASP A 31 -21.09 4.02 -8.10
N ASP A 32 -21.28 3.80 -6.79
CA ASP A 32 -20.28 4.18 -5.78
C ASP A 32 -19.11 3.18 -5.72
N LEU A 33 -19.22 2.02 -6.36
CA LEU A 33 -18.21 0.96 -6.29
C LEU A 33 -16.81 1.45 -6.65
N TRP A 34 -16.66 2.22 -7.72
CA TRP A 34 -15.37 2.75 -8.16
C TRP A 34 -14.75 3.72 -7.14
N ARG A 35 -15.56 4.48 -6.42
CA ARG A 35 -15.09 5.37 -5.34
C ARG A 35 -14.63 4.56 -4.14
N LEU A 36 -15.38 3.51 -3.81
CA LEU A 36 -15.08 2.62 -2.70
C LEU A 36 -13.82 1.79 -2.94
N PHE A 37 -13.58 1.32 -4.16
CA PHE A 37 -12.32 0.63 -4.49
C PHE A 37 -11.08 1.51 -4.32
N ASN A 38 -11.20 2.82 -4.41
CA ASN A 38 -10.13 3.75 -4.05
C ASN A 38 -9.90 3.88 -2.53
N ARG A 39 -10.80 3.29 -1.73
CA ARG A 39 -10.75 3.21 -0.26
C ARG A 39 -10.88 1.75 0.15
N GLU A 40 -9.84 0.99 -0.13
CA GLU A 40 -9.83 -0.48 0.01
C GLU A 40 -10.46 -0.99 1.31
N SER A 41 -10.18 -0.33 2.43
CA SER A 41 -10.72 -0.72 3.73
C SER A 41 -12.24 -0.48 3.85
N GLU A 42 -12.79 0.52 3.17
CA GLU A 42 -14.22 0.87 3.28
C GLU A 42 -15.11 -0.17 2.60
N VAL A 43 -14.72 -0.67 1.43
CA VAL A 43 -15.44 -1.77 0.75
C VAL A 43 -15.52 -2.98 1.66
N LEU A 44 -14.40 -3.37 2.25
CA LEU A 44 -14.32 -4.54 3.11
C LEU A 44 -15.16 -4.40 4.38
N VAL A 45 -15.13 -3.21 4.99
CA VAL A 45 -15.95 -2.91 6.18
C VAL A 45 -17.43 -3.01 5.83
N ARG A 46 -17.87 -2.35 4.75
CA ARG A 46 -19.27 -2.39 4.32
C ARG A 46 -19.74 -3.80 3.94
N MET A 47 -18.89 -4.57 3.24
CA MET A 47 -19.21 -5.96 2.91
C MET A 47 -19.35 -6.82 4.16
N ARG A 48 -18.48 -6.64 5.14
CA ARG A 48 -18.56 -7.34 6.43
C ARG A 48 -19.83 -6.93 7.20
N ASP A 49 -20.11 -5.65 7.28
CA ASP A 49 -21.27 -5.11 8.01
C ASP A 49 -22.61 -5.53 7.36
N ALA A 50 -22.57 -5.81 6.04
CA ALA A 50 -23.68 -6.44 5.30
C ALA A 50 -23.74 -7.99 5.49
N GLY A 51 -22.99 -8.56 6.41
CA GLY A 51 -22.99 -10.01 6.70
C GLY A 51 -22.10 -10.82 5.74
N GLY A 52 -21.27 -10.18 4.93
CA GLY A 52 -20.34 -10.86 4.05
C GLY A 52 -19.25 -11.62 4.83
N THR A 53 -18.87 -12.79 4.33
CA THR A 53 -17.78 -13.58 4.90
C THR A 53 -16.59 -13.60 3.96
N PHE A 54 -15.40 -13.40 4.52
CA PHE A 54 -14.14 -13.52 3.77
C PHE A 54 -13.52 -14.88 4.00
N ARG A 55 -13.04 -15.51 2.93
CA ARG A 55 -12.35 -16.80 2.98
C ARG A 55 -10.94 -16.65 2.43
N PHE A 56 -9.99 -17.24 3.11
CA PHE A 56 -8.62 -17.35 2.62
C PHE A 56 -8.48 -18.56 1.69
N ALA A 57 -7.94 -18.33 0.48
CA ALA A 57 -7.66 -19.38 -0.49
C ALA A 57 -6.15 -19.64 -0.57
N PRO A 58 -5.56 -20.56 0.20
CA PRO A 58 -4.11 -20.75 0.30
C PRO A 58 -3.45 -21.17 -1.02
N HIS A 59 -4.24 -21.72 -1.93
CA HIS A 59 -3.78 -22.17 -3.27
C HIS A 59 -3.85 -21.06 -4.33
N ALA A 60 -4.63 -19.98 -4.08
CA ALA A 60 -4.71 -18.82 -4.96
C ALA A 60 -3.48 -17.92 -4.76
N ARG A 61 -2.38 -18.25 -5.44
CA ARG A 61 -1.12 -17.52 -5.34
C ARG A 61 -0.93 -16.65 -6.57
N ILE A 62 -0.60 -15.39 -6.34
CA ILE A 62 -0.15 -14.48 -7.40
C ILE A 62 1.30 -14.08 -7.16
N ARG A 63 2.03 -13.82 -8.24
CA ARG A 63 3.36 -13.21 -8.18
C ARG A 63 3.17 -11.71 -8.35
N HIS A 64 3.51 -10.96 -7.31
CA HIS A 64 3.42 -9.51 -7.34
C HIS A 64 4.77 -8.90 -7.72
N LEU A 65 4.78 -8.07 -8.75
CA LEU A 65 5.97 -7.33 -9.15
C LEU A 65 6.11 -6.09 -8.27
N ASN A 66 7.13 -6.09 -7.41
CA ASN A 66 7.51 -4.92 -6.64
C ASN A 66 8.62 -4.14 -7.35
N PRO A 67 8.62 -2.81 -7.30
CA PRO A 67 9.70 -2.02 -7.86
C PRO A 67 11.02 -2.37 -7.15
N SER A 68 12.07 -2.58 -7.91
CA SER A 68 13.40 -2.89 -7.38
C SER A 68 14.44 -1.79 -7.68
N LYS A 69 14.06 -0.77 -8.46
CA LYS A 69 14.85 0.46 -8.61
C LYS A 69 14.56 1.39 -7.45
N LEU A 70 15.61 1.83 -6.75
CA LEU A 70 15.45 2.70 -5.57
C LEU A 70 14.72 4.02 -5.90
N ALA A 71 15.07 4.65 -7.03
CA ALA A 71 14.41 5.89 -7.47
C ALA A 71 12.91 5.69 -7.75
N ALA A 72 12.54 4.56 -8.36
CA ALA A 72 11.13 4.23 -8.60
C ALA A 72 10.38 3.99 -7.28
N THR A 73 11.01 3.28 -6.34
CA THR A 73 10.45 3.06 -5.00
C THR A 73 10.27 4.38 -4.24
N ALA A 74 11.26 5.27 -4.28
CA ALA A 74 11.19 6.57 -3.63
C ALA A 74 10.02 7.42 -4.17
N LYS A 75 9.89 7.49 -5.52
CA LYS A 75 8.80 8.20 -6.17
C LYS A 75 7.43 7.61 -5.83
N LEU A 76 7.31 6.27 -5.89
CA LEU A 76 6.10 5.55 -5.50
C LEU A 76 5.70 5.89 -4.06
N ARG A 77 6.65 5.84 -3.13
CA ARG A 77 6.39 6.13 -1.71
C ARG A 77 5.98 7.56 -1.47
N PHE A 78 6.61 8.51 -2.16
CA PHE A 78 6.22 9.93 -2.09
C PHE A 78 4.79 10.13 -2.59
N ASP A 79 4.44 9.60 -3.77
CA ASP A 79 3.10 9.77 -4.34
C ASP A 79 2.03 9.05 -3.50
N ALA A 80 2.32 7.86 -2.99
CA ALA A 80 1.43 7.14 -2.08
C ALA A 80 1.21 7.90 -0.77
N GLY A 81 2.27 8.42 -0.14
CA GLY A 81 2.17 9.25 1.06
C GLY A 81 1.35 10.51 0.81
N ARG A 82 1.59 11.19 -0.31
CA ARG A 82 0.87 12.40 -0.70
C ARG A 82 -0.62 12.15 -0.87
N LEU A 83 -0.97 11.07 -1.57
CA LEU A 83 -2.37 10.70 -1.78
C LEU A 83 -3.05 10.28 -0.47
N THR A 84 -2.36 9.51 0.38
CA THR A 84 -2.87 9.08 1.69
C THR A 84 -3.22 10.28 2.57
N ALA A 85 -2.32 11.25 2.71
CA ALA A 85 -2.56 12.44 3.50
C ALA A 85 -3.69 13.30 2.92
N ALA A 86 -3.72 13.46 1.59
CA ALA A 86 -4.76 14.24 0.92
C ALA A 86 -6.15 13.60 1.06
N ASN A 87 -6.27 12.29 0.94
CA ASN A 87 -7.52 11.60 1.17
C ASN A 87 -7.96 11.75 2.63
N ARG A 88 -7.05 11.53 3.57
CA ARG A 88 -7.36 11.60 4.99
C ARG A 88 -7.97 12.93 5.42
N TRP A 89 -7.33 14.07 5.08
CA TRP A 89 -7.88 15.36 5.49
C TRP A 89 -9.20 15.70 4.78
N ARG A 90 -9.41 15.20 3.56
CA ARG A 90 -10.68 15.37 2.84
C ARG A 90 -11.79 14.55 3.49
N ASP A 91 -11.53 13.29 3.76
CA ASP A 91 -12.50 12.35 4.28
C ASP A 91 -12.94 12.70 5.71
N GLU A 92 -11.99 13.19 6.51
CA GLU A 92 -12.24 13.60 7.89
C GLU A 92 -12.64 15.10 8.01
N GLY A 93 -12.70 15.84 6.90
CA GLY A 93 -13.09 17.26 6.90
C GLY A 93 -12.11 18.17 7.66
N TRP A 94 -10.80 17.89 7.59
CA TRP A 94 -9.84 18.67 8.39
C TRP A 94 -9.62 20.08 7.87
N GLY A 95 -9.79 21.06 8.75
CA GLY A 95 -9.41 22.44 8.50
C GLY A 95 -7.89 22.66 8.47
N TRP A 96 -7.46 23.84 8.03
CA TRP A 96 -6.06 24.23 7.90
C TRP A 96 -5.21 24.03 9.17
N PRO A 97 -5.68 24.39 10.39
CA PRO A 97 -4.86 24.23 11.59
C PRO A 97 -4.44 22.76 11.84
N LYS A 98 -5.41 21.84 11.67
CA LYS A 98 -5.14 20.41 11.85
C LYS A 98 -4.21 19.86 10.76
N ARG A 99 -4.35 20.32 9.51
CA ARG A 99 -3.47 19.95 8.42
C ARG A 99 -2.03 20.42 8.65
N LEU A 100 -1.85 21.67 9.08
CA LEU A 100 -0.53 22.21 9.43
C LEU A 100 0.12 21.44 10.59
N PHE A 101 -0.64 21.13 11.62
CA PHE A 101 -0.16 20.32 12.74
C PHE A 101 0.38 18.96 12.28
N TYR A 102 -0.38 18.24 11.45
CA TYR A 102 0.07 16.95 10.94
C TYR A 102 1.21 17.06 9.94
N ALA A 103 1.28 18.13 9.16
CA ALA A 103 2.41 18.40 8.28
C ALA A 103 3.69 18.65 9.09
N ALA A 104 3.60 19.40 10.19
CA ALA A 104 4.72 19.66 11.10
C ALA A 104 5.23 18.38 11.80
N LEU A 105 4.33 17.42 12.06
CA LEU A 105 4.70 16.10 12.59
C LEU A 105 5.27 15.16 11.51
N GLY A 106 5.17 15.53 10.24
CA GLY A 106 5.63 14.70 9.11
C GLY A 106 7.06 14.16 9.23
N PRO A 107 8.06 14.95 9.69
CA PRO A 107 9.42 14.46 9.88
C PRO A 107 9.55 13.32 10.91
N LEU A 108 8.60 13.17 11.83
CA LEU A 108 8.59 12.07 12.81
C LEU A 108 8.08 10.75 12.22
N ILE A 109 7.31 10.80 11.13
CA ILE A 109 6.70 9.62 10.51
C ILE A 109 7.73 8.51 10.21
N PRO A 110 8.88 8.80 9.56
CA PRO A 110 9.88 7.78 9.27
C PRO A 110 10.37 7.04 10.52
N PHE A 111 10.62 7.77 11.59
CA PHE A 111 11.15 7.20 12.83
C PHE A 111 10.12 6.32 13.55
N VAL A 112 8.89 6.81 13.70
CA VAL A 112 7.81 6.08 14.36
C VAL A 112 7.48 4.80 13.58
N ARG A 113 7.36 4.91 12.26
CA ARG A 113 7.07 3.74 11.39
C ARG A 113 8.24 2.76 11.35
N TYR A 114 9.49 3.25 11.24
CA TYR A 114 10.67 2.39 11.26
C TYR A 114 10.74 1.59 12.54
N ARG A 115 10.57 2.23 13.69
CA ARG A 115 10.57 1.57 14.99
C ARG A 115 9.51 0.47 15.09
N LYS A 116 8.29 0.75 14.60
CA LYS A 116 7.19 -0.23 14.57
C LYS A 116 7.50 -1.40 13.63
N MET A 117 7.94 -1.12 12.41
CA MET A 117 8.20 -2.12 11.38
C MET A 117 9.45 -2.96 11.68
N ARG A 118 10.44 -2.38 12.35
CA ARG A 118 11.70 -3.06 12.69
C ARG A 118 11.47 -4.39 13.41
N GLY A 119 10.65 -4.41 14.45
CA GLY A 119 10.35 -5.62 15.21
C GLY A 119 9.59 -6.67 14.41
N GLU A 120 8.69 -6.23 13.54
CA GLU A 120 7.90 -7.14 12.71
C GLU A 120 8.69 -7.73 11.54
N LEU A 121 9.52 -6.92 10.88
CA LEU A 121 10.27 -7.35 9.70
C LEU A 121 11.52 -8.16 10.07
N PHE A 122 12.37 -7.60 10.93
CA PHE A 122 13.68 -8.19 11.19
C PHE A 122 13.66 -9.23 12.32
N GLY A 123 12.63 -9.19 13.19
CA GLY A 123 12.46 -10.18 14.25
C GLY A 123 11.78 -11.48 13.82
N LYS A 124 10.96 -11.43 12.76
CA LYS A 124 10.13 -12.56 12.31
C LYS A 124 10.59 -13.20 10.99
N ARG A 125 11.54 -12.58 10.29
CA ARG A 125 12.00 -13.00 8.97
C ARG A 125 13.52 -13.17 8.96
N PRO A 126 14.03 -14.40 9.07
CA PRO A 126 15.47 -14.65 9.13
C PRO A 126 16.20 -14.35 7.81
N ASP A 127 15.46 -14.33 6.69
CA ASP A 127 15.96 -13.97 5.36
C ASP A 127 16.11 -12.44 5.16
N VAL A 128 15.57 -11.62 6.10
CA VAL A 128 15.58 -10.16 6.03
C VAL A 128 16.42 -9.60 7.16
N THR A 129 17.63 -9.16 6.86
CA THR A 129 18.51 -8.55 7.85
C THR A 129 18.41 -7.04 7.86
N GLU A 130 18.45 -6.43 9.05
CA GLU A 130 18.36 -4.98 9.20
C GLU A 130 19.51 -4.24 8.50
N ALA A 131 20.72 -4.77 8.60
CA ALA A 131 21.90 -4.16 7.98
C ALA A 131 21.75 -4.04 6.44
N LYS A 132 21.12 -5.03 5.81
CA LYS A 132 20.95 -5.06 4.35
C LYS A 132 19.73 -4.28 3.87
N HIS A 133 18.61 -4.38 4.59
CA HIS A 133 17.31 -3.88 4.12
C HIS A 133 16.84 -2.62 4.85
N GLY A 134 17.38 -2.34 6.04
CA GLY A 134 17.04 -1.18 6.87
C GLY A 134 17.23 0.15 6.14
N PRO A 135 18.37 0.41 5.47
CA PRO A 135 18.56 1.66 4.74
C PRO A 135 17.53 1.89 3.64
N ALA A 136 17.20 0.88 2.85
CA ALA A 136 16.18 0.99 1.81
C ALA A 136 14.77 1.24 2.39
N LEU A 137 14.46 0.57 3.50
CA LEU A 137 13.22 0.80 4.23
C LEU A 137 13.14 2.25 4.74
N LEU A 138 14.21 2.75 5.36
CA LEU A 138 14.27 4.10 5.89
C LEU A 138 14.11 5.14 4.78
N ILE A 139 14.79 4.98 3.65
CA ILE A 139 14.63 5.84 2.47
C ILE A 139 13.16 5.85 2.04
N GLY A 140 12.53 4.69 1.90
CA GLY A 140 11.13 4.61 1.54
C GLY A 140 10.19 5.34 2.51
N LEU A 141 10.46 5.24 3.82
CA LEU A 141 9.69 5.92 4.86
C LEU A 141 9.90 7.44 4.86
N VAL A 142 11.13 7.91 4.57
CA VAL A 142 11.42 9.35 4.43
C VAL A 142 10.64 9.94 3.26
N PHE A 143 10.64 9.28 2.09
CA PHE A 143 9.86 9.74 0.95
C PHE A 143 8.35 9.67 1.20
N ASP A 144 7.85 8.64 1.90
CA ASP A 144 6.45 8.57 2.33
C ASP A 144 6.08 9.74 3.25
N GLY A 145 6.91 10.04 4.24
CA GLY A 145 6.72 11.18 5.15
C GLY A 145 6.71 12.52 4.40
N ALA A 146 7.68 12.74 3.49
CA ALA A 146 7.73 13.93 2.65
C ALA A 146 6.48 14.05 1.76
N GLY A 147 6.00 12.93 1.21
CA GLY A 147 4.75 12.87 0.47
C GLY A 147 3.56 13.26 1.33
N GLN A 148 3.48 12.76 2.57
CA GLN A 148 2.39 13.13 3.49
C GLN A 148 2.40 14.62 3.83
N ILE A 149 3.57 15.21 4.08
CA ILE A 149 3.69 16.66 4.28
C ILE A 149 3.11 17.41 3.07
N ALA A 150 3.55 17.05 1.85
CA ALA A 150 3.05 17.66 0.63
C ALA A 150 1.53 17.45 0.45
N GLY A 151 1.00 16.28 0.83
CA GLY A 151 -0.42 15.96 0.78
C GLY A 151 -1.26 16.80 1.74
N PHE A 152 -0.78 17.02 2.97
CA PHE A 152 -1.46 17.88 3.95
C PHE A 152 -1.44 19.35 3.52
N LEU A 153 -0.34 19.84 2.96
CA LEU A 153 -0.19 21.25 2.58
C LEU A 153 -0.85 21.55 1.23
N ALA A 154 -0.57 20.78 0.20
CA ALA A 154 -0.91 21.08 -1.19
C ALA A 154 -1.90 20.08 -1.84
N GLY A 155 -2.42 19.13 -1.07
CA GLY A 155 -3.34 18.13 -1.58
C GLY A 155 -2.69 17.08 -2.49
N PRO A 156 -3.48 16.27 -3.22
CA PRO A 156 -2.99 15.10 -3.93
C PRO A 156 -2.14 15.46 -5.16
N GLY A 157 -2.33 16.66 -5.75
CA GLY A 157 -1.76 16.98 -7.05
C GLY A 157 -2.04 15.87 -8.06
N GLY A 158 -1.10 15.56 -8.94
CA GLY A 158 -1.19 14.44 -9.90
C GLY A 158 -0.71 13.08 -9.34
N ALA A 159 -0.67 12.89 -8.00
CA ALA A 159 -0.17 11.64 -7.41
C ALA A 159 -1.00 10.42 -7.81
N ARG A 160 -2.32 10.57 -7.93
CA ARG A 160 -3.23 9.49 -8.34
C ARG A 160 -2.89 8.97 -9.73
N ASP A 161 -2.73 9.85 -10.69
CA ASP A 161 -2.47 9.49 -12.09
C ASP A 161 -1.09 8.84 -12.21
N ARG A 162 -0.08 9.38 -11.50
CA ARG A 162 1.25 8.79 -11.49
C ARG A 162 1.28 7.40 -10.84
N LEU A 163 0.47 7.16 -9.80
CA LEU A 163 0.33 5.84 -9.20
C LEU A 163 -0.37 4.87 -10.15
N ALA A 164 -1.40 5.32 -10.87
CA ALA A 164 -2.09 4.50 -11.87
C ALA A 164 -1.14 4.09 -13.01
N VAL A 165 -0.38 5.03 -13.57
CA VAL A 165 0.63 4.75 -14.59
C VAL A 165 1.69 3.79 -14.07
N PHE A 166 2.14 3.99 -12.82
CA PHE A 166 3.12 3.11 -12.18
C PHE A 166 2.62 1.66 -12.07
N GLU A 167 1.34 1.47 -11.73
CA GLU A 167 0.73 0.15 -11.65
C GLU A 167 0.64 -0.55 -13.01
N MET A 168 0.40 0.20 -14.07
CA MET A 168 0.31 -0.34 -15.43
C MET A 168 1.67 -0.72 -16.00
N ASP A 169 2.73 -0.03 -15.60
CA ASP A 169 4.07 -0.16 -16.21
C ASP A 169 5.12 -0.69 -15.23
N ARG A 170 4.72 -1.64 -14.40
CA ARG A 170 5.55 -2.20 -13.32
C ARG A 170 6.89 -2.77 -13.81
N MET A 171 6.96 -3.29 -15.03
CA MET A 171 8.19 -3.86 -15.59
C MET A 171 9.30 -2.82 -15.75
N GLU A 172 8.98 -1.57 -16.04
CA GLU A 172 9.97 -0.49 -16.16
C GLU A 172 10.66 -0.15 -14.84
N HIS A 173 10.00 -0.46 -13.73
CA HIS A 173 10.48 -0.17 -12.38
C HIS A 173 11.34 -1.28 -11.77
N LEU A 174 11.60 -2.34 -12.55
CA LEU A 174 12.49 -3.42 -12.17
C LEU A 174 13.93 -3.12 -12.59
N ASN A 175 14.89 -3.54 -11.76
CA ASN A 175 16.29 -3.64 -12.16
C ASN A 175 16.48 -4.75 -13.20
N GLN A 176 17.64 -4.79 -13.86
CA GLN A 176 17.88 -5.76 -14.93
C GLN A 176 17.79 -7.21 -14.47
N ARG A 177 18.26 -7.52 -13.24
CA ARG A 177 18.23 -8.87 -12.67
C ARG A 177 16.78 -9.35 -12.49
N ASP A 178 15.95 -8.52 -11.88
CA ASP A 178 14.57 -8.87 -11.61
C ASP A 178 13.74 -8.91 -12.90
N ARG A 179 14.02 -8.01 -13.84
CA ARG A 179 13.39 -8.01 -15.16
C ARG A 179 13.64 -9.34 -15.89
N ARG A 180 14.87 -9.83 -15.89
CA ARG A 180 15.20 -11.12 -16.51
C ARG A 180 14.49 -12.31 -15.83
N ALA A 181 14.32 -12.26 -14.51
CA ALA A 181 13.63 -13.31 -13.77
C ALA A 181 12.11 -13.37 -14.05
N PHE A 182 11.52 -12.31 -14.60
CA PHE A 182 10.10 -12.21 -14.95
C PHE A 182 9.82 -12.19 -16.45
N SER A 183 10.83 -12.04 -17.30
CA SER A 183 10.65 -12.21 -18.73
C SER A 183 10.22 -13.65 -19.01
N PRO A 184 9.18 -13.87 -19.84
CA PRO A 184 8.85 -15.22 -20.26
C PRO A 184 10.08 -15.80 -20.93
N VAL A 185 10.45 -17.03 -20.53
CA VAL A 185 11.43 -17.82 -21.28
C VAL A 185 10.81 -18.04 -22.65
N THR A 186 11.24 -17.27 -23.65
CA THR A 186 10.94 -17.55 -25.05
C THR A 186 11.64 -18.87 -25.36
N GLY A 187 10.91 -19.97 -25.22
CA GLY A 187 11.28 -21.30 -25.70
C GLY A 187 10.82 -21.46 -27.12
#